data_5b11e6933269b11166c7103c9c9c0c59
#
_entry.id   5b11e6933269b11166c7103c9c9c0c59
#
_cell.length_a   1.000
_cell.length_b   1.000
_cell.length_c   1.000
_cell.angle_alpha   90.00
_cell.angle_beta   90.00
_cell.angle_gamma   90.00
#
_symmetry.space_group_name_H-M   'P 1'
#
loop_
_entity.id
_entity.type
_entity.pdbx_description
1 polymer ?
#
loop_
_entity_poly.entity_id
_entity_poly.type
_entity_poly.pdbx_seq_one_letter_code
_entity_poly.pdbx_strand_id
1 'polypeptide(L)'
;MKRVFIGVVACLALAAGVVSYQGPARASEFIILGTASGPNSEANRAQPANALLVGGQPYLIDAGDGAVAQLAKANLRVGALRAVFLSHLHFDHTAGMLAVIGLRMQLETRGPLRVYGPPGTKAFIDGLLAAAAPAMRAGYGIPGQGWSADIQTVEMKDGSVITVDGFKVTAAENSHFSLPEGNTDRAEGVSLSYRFDLADRSIVYTGDTGPSKAVDALAHGADLLVSEMIDVDAVLAGMGRGARAGAPNTTPTGFDWHMHAHHMTPSQVGELAKAAEVKRVVITHFAPNPTGPEQARGYLNAIHVLFPGDVQLGADLGRY
;
A
#
# COMPACT_ATOMS: atom_id res chain seq x y z
N MET A 1 -27.27 -83.02 -10.57
CA MET A 1 -27.69 -81.84 -9.82
C MET A 1 -26.49 -81.25 -9.13
N LYS A 2 -25.87 -80.15 -9.68
CA LYS A 2 -24.77 -79.43 -9.08
C LYS A 2 -25.31 -78.09 -8.58
N ARG A 3 -25.27 -77.87 -7.29
CA ARG A 3 -25.67 -76.58 -6.68
C ARG A 3 -24.46 -75.63 -6.75
N VAL A 4 -24.69 -74.46 -7.39
CA VAL A 4 -23.75 -73.36 -7.40
C VAL A 4 -24.10 -72.43 -6.23
N PHE A 5 -23.15 -72.23 -5.32
CA PHE A 5 -23.23 -71.19 -4.25
C PHE A 5 -22.65 -69.89 -4.80
N ILE A 6 -23.48 -68.87 -4.85
CA ILE A 6 -23.05 -67.50 -5.17
C ILE A 6 -22.76 -66.81 -3.82
N GLY A 7 -21.49 -66.57 -3.54
CA GLY A 7 -21.06 -65.77 -2.38
C GLY A 7 -21.15 -64.28 -2.74
N VAL A 8 -21.95 -63.52 -2.00
CA VAL A 8 -22.00 -62.07 -2.05
C VAL A 8 -20.87 -61.49 -1.18
N VAL A 9 -19.87 -60.90 -1.83
CA VAL A 9 -18.85 -60.14 -1.11
C VAL A 9 -19.34 -58.70 -0.93
N ALA A 10 -19.65 -58.29 0.29
CA ALA A 10 -20.00 -56.94 0.64
C ALA A 10 -18.68 -56.14 0.84
N CYS A 11 -18.35 -55.25 -0.12
CA CYS A 11 -17.27 -54.26 0.07
C CYS A 11 -17.73 -53.14 0.96
N LEU A 12 -17.26 -53.10 2.21
CA LEU A 12 -17.36 -51.91 3.07
C LEU A 12 -16.33 -50.87 2.58
N ALA A 13 -16.82 -49.80 1.97
CA ALA A 13 -15.99 -48.63 1.67
C ALA A 13 -15.83 -47.81 2.94
N LEU A 14 -14.65 -47.89 3.55
CA LEU A 14 -14.24 -46.94 4.60
C LEU A 14 -13.95 -45.60 3.95
N ALA A 15 -14.85 -44.63 4.12
CA ALA A 15 -14.59 -43.24 3.81
C ALA A 15 -13.62 -42.68 4.87
N ALA A 16 -12.32 -42.70 4.56
CA ALA A 16 -11.33 -41.98 5.36
C ALA A 16 -11.54 -40.47 5.12
N GLY A 17 -12.19 -39.80 6.06
CA GLY A 17 -12.24 -38.35 6.09
C GLY A 17 -10.82 -37.81 6.29
N VAL A 18 -10.27 -37.19 5.24
CA VAL A 18 -9.03 -36.41 5.35
C VAL A 18 -9.33 -35.18 6.19
N VAL A 19 -9.09 -35.25 7.48
CA VAL A 19 -9.03 -34.07 8.35
C VAL A 19 -7.77 -33.34 7.97
N SER A 20 -7.89 -32.31 7.14
CA SER A 20 -6.79 -31.38 6.86
C SER A 20 -6.48 -30.63 8.16
N TYR A 21 -5.40 -31.01 8.83
CA TYR A 21 -4.84 -30.23 9.94
C TYR A 21 -4.40 -28.86 9.41
N GLN A 22 -5.23 -27.86 9.55
CA GLN A 22 -4.82 -26.47 9.39
C GLN A 22 -4.07 -26.10 10.67
N GLY A 23 -2.74 -26.03 10.61
CA GLY A 23 -1.94 -25.44 11.70
C GLY A 23 -2.46 -24.03 12.03
N PRO A 24 -2.10 -23.48 13.21
CA PRO A 24 -2.55 -22.16 13.60
C PRO A 24 -2.29 -21.16 12.48
N ALA A 25 -3.33 -20.42 12.09
CA ALA A 25 -3.20 -19.39 11.06
C ALA A 25 -2.06 -18.44 11.48
N ARG A 26 -1.08 -18.24 10.58
CA ARG A 26 -0.02 -17.26 10.85
C ARG A 26 -0.68 -15.90 11.02
N ALA A 27 -0.29 -15.18 12.09
CA ALA A 27 -0.70 -13.81 12.29
C ALA A 27 -0.36 -12.97 11.04
N SER A 28 -1.18 -11.98 10.75
CA SER A 28 -0.90 -11.06 9.67
C SER A 28 0.30 -10.16 10.02
N GLU A 29 1.09 -9.80 9.01
CA GLU A 29 2.21 -8.87 9.18
C GLU A 29 2.08 -7.72 8.19
N PHE A 30 2.36 -6.50 8.64
CA PHE A 30 2.55 -5.35 7.76
C PHE A 30 4.04 -5.03 7.71
N ILE A 31 4.62 -5.03 6.51
CA ILE A 31 6.04 -4.78 6.30
C ILE A 31 6.18 -3.50 5.51
N ILE A 32 6.84 -2.50 6.06
CA ILE A 32 7.21 -1.31 5.31
C ILE A 32 8.43 -1.66 4.45
N LEU A 33 8.29 -1.63 3.14
CA LEU A 33 9.37 -1.90 2.20
C LEU A 33 10.19 -0.64 1.93
N GLY A 34 9.55 0.53 1.93
CA GLY A 34 10.20 1.82 1.73
C GLY A 34 9.50 2.93 2.50
N THR A 35 10.29 3.72 3.22
CA THR A 35 9.82 4.80 4.11
C THR A 35 10.05 6.20 3.55
N ALA A 36 10.81 6.35 2.46
CA ALA A 36 11.09 7.67 1.91
C ALA A 36 9.82 8.31 1.35
N SER A 37 9.76 9.63 1.44
CA SER A 37 8.79 10.45 0.72
C SER A 37 9.36 10.83 -0.64
N GLY A 38 8.53 10.82 -1.69
CA GLY A 38 8.93 11.29 -3.01
C GLY A 38 9.05 12.80 -3.12
N PRO A 39 9.49 13.31 -4.31
CA PRO A 39 10.00 12.53 -5.43
C PRO A 39 11.49 12.17 -5.32
N ASN A 40 12.19 12.64 -4.29
CA ASN A 40 13.63 12.45 -4.16
C ASN A 40 13.98 11.00 -3.82
N SER A 41 14.93 10.44 -4.56
CA SER A 41 15.51 9.15 -4.20
C SER A 41 16.53 9.32 -3.07
N GLU A 42 16.49 8.47 -2.07
CA GLU A 42 17.42 8.44 -0.95
C GLU A 42 18.31 7.20 -1.01
N ALA A 43 19.56 7.34 -0.60
CA ALA A 43 20.51 6.23 -0.63
C ALA A 43 20.17 5.09 0.33
N ASN A 44 19.52 5.41 1.45
CA ASN A 44 19.29 4.49 2.58
C ASN A 44 17.82 4.14 2.80
N ARG A 45 16.92 4.71 2.04
CA ARG A 45 15.48 4.45 2.11
C ARG A 45 14.90 4.31 0.71
N ALA A 46 14.09 3.29 0.50
CA ALA A 46 13.34 3.11 -0.73
C ALA A 46 12.08 4.00 -0.74
N GLN A 47 11.57 4.26 -1.94
CA GLN A 47 10.30 4.98 -2.12
C GLN A 47 9.10 4.15 -1.63
N PRO A 48 7.92 4.77 -1.47
CA PRO A 48 6.78 4.16 -0.80
C PRO A 48 6.39 2.81 -1.42
N ALA A 49 6.51 1.79 -0.65
CA ALA A 49 6.01 0.45 -0.93
C ALA A 49 5.83 -0.28 0.41
N ASN A 50 4.80 -1.10 0.50
CA ASN A 50 4.54 -1.90 1.69
C ASN A 50 4.08 -3.29 1.28
N ALA A 51 4.30 -4.28 2.14
CA ALA A 51 3.77 -5.62 1.95
C ALA A 51 2.86 -5.99 3.12
N LEU A 52 1.66 -6.44 2.81
CA LEU A 52 0.76 -7.08 3.76
C LEU A 52 0.85 -8.58 3.57
N LEU A 53 1.14 -9.31 4.64
CA LEU A 53 1.13 -10.76 4.66
C LEU A 53 -0.13 -11.26 5.38
N VAL A 54 -0.97 -12.01 4.66
CA VAL A 54 -2.17 -12.66 5.23
C VAL A 54 -2.06 -14.16 5.00
N GLY A 55 -2.00 -14.94 6.07
CA GLY A 55 -1.77 -16.38 5.97
C GLY A 55 -0.47 -16.74 5.26
N GLY A 56 0.53 -15.84 5.28
CA GLY A 56 1.81 -15.98 4.59
C GLY A 56 1.77 -15.61 3.09
N GLN A 57 0.63 -15.18 2.56
CA GLN A 57 0.50 -14.70 1.17
C GLN A 57 0.77 -13.21 1.10
N PRO A 58 1.65 -12.73 0.20
CA PRO A 58 2.01 -11.32 0.10
C PRO A 58 1.06 -10.53 -0.82
N TYR A 59 0.68 -9.34 -0.34
CA TYR A 59 -0.04 -8.30 -1.06
C TYR A 59 0.85 -7.05 -1.03
N LEU A 60 1.01 -6.38 -2.17
CA LEU A 60 1.80 -5.15 -2.26
C LEU A 60 0.86 -3.95 -2.11
N ILE A 61 1.26 -2.95 -1.33
CA ILE A 61 0.54 -1.68 -1.17
C ILE A 61 1.50 -0.57 -1.56
N ASP A 62 1.18 0.12 -2.63
CA ASP A 62 2.04 0.96 -3.44
C ASP A 62 3.30 0.23 -3.96
N ALA A 63 3.88 0.76 -5.00
CA ALA A 63 5.00 0.16 -5.70
C ALA A 63 5.95 1.25 -6.21
N GLY A 64 6.53 2.02 -5.30
CA GLY A 64 7.55 3.01 -5.62
C GLY A 64 8.82 2.39 -6.17
N ASP A 65 9.78 3.23 -6.53
CA ASP A 65 11.05 2.76 -7.05
C ASP A 65 11.77 1.85 -6.06
N GLY A 66 12.35 0.77 -6.57
CA GLY A 66 13.01 -0.25 -5.76
C GLY A 66 12.08 -1.28 -5.08
N ALA A 67 10.76 -1.21 -5.23
CA ALA A 67 9.80 -2.11 -4.57
C ALA A 67 10.15 -3.60 -4.73
N VAL A 68 10.55 -4.04 -5.94
CA VAL A 68 10.93 -5.46 -6.18
C VAL A 68 12.20 -5.86 -5.43
N ALA A 69 13.19 -4.97 -5.37
CA ALA A 69 14.42 -5.21 -4.62
C ALA A 69 14.13 -5.31 -3.12
N GLN A 70 13.25 -4.45 -2.61
CA GLN A 70 12.82 -4.47 -1.20
C GLN A 70 11.98 -5.72 -0.88
N LEU A 71 11.09 -6.16 -1.77
CA LEU A 71 10.42 -7.46 -1.63
C LEU A 71 11.44 -8.60 -1.47
N ALA A 72 12.46 -8.63 -2.32
CA ALA A 72 13.51 -9.66 -2.24
C ALA A 72 14.28 -9.60 -0.91
N LYS A 73 14.64 -8.40 -0.42
CA LYS A 73 15.28 -8.22 0.89
C LYS A 73 14.36 -8.68 2.05
N ALA A 74 13.05 -8.52 1.90
CA ALA A 74 12.06 -9.02 2.87
C ALA A 74 11.80 -10.53 2.76
N ASN A 75 12.54 -11.26 1.89
CA ASN A 75 12.32 -12.66 1.52
C ASN A 75 10.94 -12.92 0.88
N LEU A 76 10.41 -11.95 0.17
CA LEU A 76 9.16 -12.06 -0.59
C LEU A 76 9.48 -12.10 -2.09
N ARG A 77 8.91 -13.07 -2.78
CA ARG A 77 9.11 -13.20 -4.23
C ARG A 77 8.03 -12.42 -4.97
N VAL A 78 8.42 -11.60 -5.95
CA VAL A 78 7.47 -10.84 -6.78
C VAL A 78 6.45 -11.77 -7.47
N GLY A 79 6.86 -12.99 -7.86
CA GLY A 79 5.96 -14.00 -8.40
C GLY A 79 4.90 -14.52 -7.43
N ALA A 80 5.09 -14.37 -6.12
CA ALA A 80 4.13 -14.81 -5.12
C ALA A 80 3.04 -13.76 -4.81
N LEU A 81 3.17 -12.54 -5.30
CA LEU A 81 2.19 -11.47 -5.06
C LEU A 81 0.79 -11.89 -5.52
N ARG A 82 -0.19 -11.73 -4.63
CA ARG A 82 -1.61 -12.03 -4.87
C ARG A 82 -2.35 -10.84 -5.47
N ALA A 83 -2.02 -9.64 -5.00
CA ALA A 83 -2.58 -8.39 -5.51
C ALA A 83 -1.64 -7.22 -5.23
N VAL A 84 -1.91 -6.10 -5.90
CA VAL A 84 -1.33 -4.78 -5.64
C VAL A 84 -2.48 -3.81 -5.34
N PHE A 85 -2.31 -2.95 -4.33
CA PHE A 85 -3.19 -1.84 -4.01
C PHE A 85 -2.42 -0.55 -4.23
N LEU A 86 -2.86 0.31 -5.12
CA LEU A 86 -2.27 1.62 -5.37
C LEU A 86 -3.11 2.69 -4.67
N SER A 87 -2.49 3.48 -3.80
CA SER A 87 -3.17 4.59 -3.14
C SER A 87 -3.51 5.69 -4.14
N HIS A 88 -2.55 6.10 -4.93
CA HIS A 88 -2.69 7.09 -6.00
C HIS A 88 -1.61 6.87 -7.08
N LEU A 89 -1.59 7.73 -8.10
CA LEU A 89 -0.77 7.49 -9.29
C LEU A 89 0.49 8.37 -9.39
N HIS A 90 0.94 9.01 -8.30
CA HIS A 90 2.25 9.66 -8.31
C HIS A 90 3.37 8.65 -8.54
N PHE A 91 4.46 9.11 -9.16
CA PHE A 91 5.53 8.22 -9.61
C PHE A 91 6.29 7.56 -8.46
N ASP A 92 6.43 8.22 -7.33
CA ASP A 92 7.05 7.63 -6.14
C ASP A 92 6.23 6.48 -5.53
N HIS A 93 4.93 6.39 -5.84
CA HIS A 93 4.06 5.26 -5.46
C HIS A 93 3.90 4.21 -6.56
N THR A 94 4.34 4.48 -7.79
CA THR A 94 4.03 3.63 -8.96
C THR A 94 5.21 3.29 -9.85
N ALA A 95 6.36 3.93 -9.70
CA ALA A 95 7.52 3.75 -10.61
C ALA A 95 8.02 2.30 -10.69
N GLY A 96 7.87 1.52 -9.62
CA GLY A 96 8.23 0.10 -9.57
C GLY A 96 7.27 -0.85 -10.27
N MET A 97 6.07 -0.39 -10.68
CA MET A 97 5.04 -1.27 -11.26
C MET A 97 5.49 -1.97 -12.55
N LEU A 98 6.27 -1.30 -13.41
CA LEU A 98 6.79 -1.94 -14.60
C LEU A 98 7.70 -3.13 -14.25
N ALA A 99 8.52 -3.00 -13.22
CA ALA A 99 9.37 -4.09 -12.74
C ALA A 99 8.52 -5.22 -12.11
N VAL A 100 7.48 -4.90 -11.33
CA VAL A 100 6.56 -5.90 -10.76
C VAL A 100 5.92 -6.73 -11.88
N ILE A 101 5.37 -6.08 -12.91
CA ILE A 101 4.70 -6.75 -14.03
C ILE A 101 5.70 -7.53 -14.87
N GLY A 102 6.81 -6.90 -15.28
CA GLY A 102 7.79 -7.47 -16.19
C GLY A 102 8.50 -8.69 -15.61
N LEU A 103 8.91 -8.63 -14.36
CA LEU A 103 9.59 -9.76 -13.72
C LEU A 103 8.62 -10.91 -13.41
N ARG A 104 7.34 -10.63 -13.09
CA ARG A 104 6.34 -11.70 -12.99
C ARG A 104 6.14 -12.42 -14.32
N MET A 105 6.13 -11.69 -15.45
CA MET A 105 6.06 -12.30 -16.79
C MET A 105 7.26 -13.21 -17.06
N GLN A 106 8.48 -12.70 -16.80
CA GLN A 106 9.71 -13.49 -17.02
C GLN A 106 9.77 -14.75 -16.14
N LEU A 107 9.18 -14.70 -14.96
CA LEU A 107 9.06 -15.85 -14.06
C LEU A 107 7.92 -16.81 -14.46
N GLU A 108 7.20 -16.51 -15.54
CA GLU A 108 6.04 -17.28 -16.00
C GLU A 108 5.05 -17.58 -14.87
N THR A 109 4.84 -16.58 -14.00
CA THR A 109 3.95 -16.74 -12.86
C THR A 109 2.53 -17.03 -13.33
N ARG A 110 1.97 -18.13 -12.84
CA ARG A 110 0.61 -18.54 -13.19
C ARG A 110 -0.44 -17.74 -12.43
N GLY A 111 -1.56 -17.49 -13.11
CA GLY A 111 -2.71 -16.78 -12.58
C GLY A 111 -2.58 -15.26 -12.59
N PRO A 112 -3.71 -14.56 -12.48
CA PRO A 112 -3.77 -13.12 -12.60
C PRO A 112 -3.10 -12.42 -11.42
N LEU A 113 -2.44 -11.29 -11.70
CA LEU A 113 -2.15 -10.28 -10.71
C LEU A 113 -3.31 -9.29 -10.69
N ARG A 114 -4.02 -9.21 -9.57
CA ARG A 114 -5.04 -8.18 -9.39
C ARG A 114 -4.39 -6.87 -8.99
N VAL A 115 -4.75 -5.79 -9.67
CA VAL A 115 -4.29 -4.43 -9.34
C VAL A 115 -5.52 -3.59 -9.01
N TYR A 116 -5.60 -3.19 -7.75
CA TYR A 116 -6.62 -2.30 -7.22
C TYR A 116 -6.04 -0.90 -7.11
N GLY A 117 -6.79 0.13 -7.48
CA GLY A 117 -6.34 1.51 -7.34
C GLY A 117 -7.41 2.52 -7.73
N PRO A 118 -7.11 3.83 -7.67
CA PRO A 118 -8.06 4.87 -8.02
C PRO A 118 -8.41 4.88 -9.50
N PRO A 119 -9.42 5.66 -9.93
CA PRO A 119 -9.68 5.94 -11.34
C PRO A 119 -8.40 6.37 -12.07
N GLY A 120 -8.18 5.83 -13.27
CA GLY A 120 -6.95 5.97 -14.06
C GLY A 120 -5.97 4.81 -13.92
N THR A 121 -6.13 3.94 -12.92
CA THR A 121 -5.25 2.77 -12.74
C THR A 121 -5.28 1.84 -13.94
N LYS A 122 -6.46 1.61 -14.54
CA LYS A 122 -6.54 0.78 -15.74
C LYS A 122 -5.74 1.35 -16.90
N ALA A 123 -5.90 2.64 -17.18
CA ALA A 123 -5.17 3.31 -18.25
C ALA A 123 -3.65 3.29 -17.99
N PHE A 124 -3.24 3.49 -16.73
CA PHE A 124 -1.84 3.41 -16.32
C PHE A 124 -1.26 2.00 -16.57
N ILE A 125 -1.95 0.94 -16.16
CA ILE A 125 -1.50 -0.45 -16.38
C ILE A 125 -1.47 -0.80 -17.87
N ASP A 126 -2.49 -0.41 -18.63
CA ASP A 126 -2.52 -0.62 -20.09
C ASP A 126 -1.32 0.09 -20.77
N GLY A 127 -0.99 1.30 -20.32
CA GLY A 127 0.19 2.05 -20.79
C GLY A 127 1.51 1.33 -20.47
N LEU A 128 1.66 0.78 -19.27
CA LEU A 128 2.84 -0.01 -18.90
C LEU A 128 2.98 -1.28 -19.73
N LEU A 129 1.87 -1.98 -20.00
CA LEU A 129 1.86 -3.17 -20.86
C LEU A 129 2.22 -2.80 -22.31
N ALA A 130 1.72 -1.67 -22.82
CA ALA A 130 2.09 -1.17 -24.14
C ALA A 130 3.58 -0.83 -24.22
N ALA A 131 4.14 -0.16 -23.19
CA ALA A 131 5.56 0.12 -23.10
C ALA A 131 6.41 -1.15 -22.98
N ALA A 132 5.93 -2.19 -22.30
CA ALA A 132 6.62 -3.48 -22.17
C ALA A 132 6.53 -4.36 -23.44
N ALA A 133 5.64 -4.04 -24.38
CA ALA A 133 5.35 -4.89 -25.53
C ALA A 133 6.58 -5.34 -26.36
N PRO A 134 7.63 -4.50 -26.60
CA PRO A 134 8.83 -4.96 -27.26
C PRO A 134 9.55 -6.09 -26.51
N ALA A 135 9.71 -5.94 -25.19
CA ALA A 135 10.34 -6.96 -24.34
C ALA A 135 9.48 -8.24 -24.27
N MET A 136 8.15 -8.08 -24.18
CA MET A 136 7.21 -9.22 -24.18
C MET A 136 7.32 -10.04 -25.47
N ARG A 137 7.39 -9.38 -26.63
CA ARG A 137 7.57 -10.08 -27.92
C ARG A 137 8.93 -10.75 -28.04
N ALA A 138 9.98 -10.14 -27.50
CA ALA A 138 11.32 -10.73 -27.53
C ALA A 138 11.35 -12.06 -26.78
N GLY A 139 10.65 -12.18 -25.65
CA GLY A 139 10.62 -13.39 -24.85
C GLY A 139 12.00 -13.98 -24.62
N TYR A 140 12.19 -15.24 -24.95
CA TYR A 140 13.50 -15.92 -24.93
C TYR A 140 14.25 -15.80 -26.26
N GLY A 141 13.86 -14.92 -27.17
CA GLY A 141 14.44 -14.81 -28.51
C GLY A 141 13.98 -15.89 -29.49
N ILE A 142 13.01 -16.70 -29.14
CA ILE A 142 12.47 -17.77 -29.99
C ILE A 142 11.19 -17.25 -30.67
N PRO A 143 11.10 -17.28 -32.00
CA PRO A 143 9.92 -16.82 -32.73
C PRO A 143 8.63 -17.47 -32.22
N GLY A 144 7.62 -16.66 -31.93
CA GLY A 144 6.33 -17.14 -31.42
C GLY A 144 6.28 -17.48 -29.92
N GLN A 145 7.39 -17.37 -29.20
CA GLN A 145 7.47 -17.66 -27.75
C GLN A 145 7.67 -16.38 -26.92
N GLY A 146 6.83 -15.39 -27.15
CA GLY A 146 6.78 -14.17 -26.33
C GLY A 146 6.15 -14.43 -24.95
N TRP A 147 6.42 -13.52 -24.02
CA TRP A 147 5.77 -13.52 -22.70
C TRP A 147 4.41 -12.82 -22.77
N SER A 148 3.53 -13.18 -21.83
CA SER A 148 2.23 -12.53 -21.65
C SER A 148 2.00 -12.21 -20.18
N ALA A 149 1.31 -11.10 -19.92
CA ALA A 149 0.87 -10.74 -18.59
C ALA A 149 -0.62 -11.04 -18.43
N ASP A 150 -0.98 -11.66 -17.31
CA ASP A 150 -2.37 -11.78 -16.86
C ASP A 150 -2.58 -10.78 -15.72
N ILE A 151 -3.11 -9.61 -16.07
CA ILE A 151 -3.36 -8.51 -15.12
C ILE A 151 -4.86 -8.19 -15.11
N GLN A 152 -5.44 -8.17 -13.92
CA GLN A 152 -6.83 -7.78 -13.70
C GLN A 152 -6.87 -6.47 -12.91
N THR A 153 -7.23 -5.39 -13.56
CA THR A 153 -7.33 -4.07 -12.93
C THR A 153 -8.75 -3.81 -12.44
N VAL A 154 -8.87 -3.36 -11.21
CA VAL A 154 -10.13 -2.97 -10.57
C VAL A 154 -9.97 -1.56 -10.03
N GLU A 155 -10.69 -0.60 -10.60
CA GLU A 155 -10.71 0.78 -10.10
C GLU A 155 -11.65 0.89 -8.92
N MET A 156 -11.13 1.47 -7.84
CA MET A 156 -11.85 1.74 -6.60
C MET A 156 -12.07 3.25 -6.45
N LYS A 157 -13.09 3.61 -5.71
CA LYS A 157 -13.46 4.99 -5.40
C LYS A 157 -13.85 5.10 -3.93
N ASP A 158 -14.14 6.30 -3.50
CA ASP A 158 -14.67 6.54 -2.15
C ASP A 158 -15.80 5.59 -1.79
N GLY A 159 -15.73 5.02 -0.60
CA GLY A 159 -16.69 4.06 -0.08
C GLY A 159 -16.66 2.68 -0.73
N SER A 160 -15.73 2.39 -1.64
CA SER A 160 -15.59 1.05 -2.22
C SER A 160 -15.27 0.01 -1.16
N VAL A 161 -16.01 -1.10 -1.15
CA VAL A 161 -15.76 -2.26 -0.27
C VAL A 161 -15.65 -3.51 -1.12
N ILE A 162 -14.56 -4.25 -0.96
CA ILE A 162 -14.32 -5.50 -1.66
C ILE A 162 -13.86 -6.60 -0.70
N THR A 163 -13.99 -7.85 -1.12
CA THR A 163 -13.38 -8.99 -0.42
C THR A 163 -12.26 -9.56 -1.28
N VAL A 164 -11.09 -9.68 -0.72
CA VAL A 164 -9.90 -10.22 -1.38
C VAL A 164 -9.38 -11.41 -0.59
N ASP A 165 -9.38 -12.58 -1.18
CA ASP A 165 -8.88 -13.83 -0.59
C ASP A 165 -9.37 -14.07 0.88
N GLY A 166 -10.60 -13.62 1.19
CA GLY A 166 -11.27 -13.83 2.47
C GLY A 166 -11.18 -12.69 3.48
N PHE A 167 -10.45 -11.61 3.21
CA PHE A 167 -10.46 -10.39 4.04
C PHE A 167 -11.14 -9.23 3.33
N LYS A 168 -11.67 -8.30 4.10
CA LYS A 168 -12.36 -7.12 3.59
C LYS A 168 -11.37 -5.96 3.40
N VAL A 169 -11.50 -5.24 2.28
CA VAL A 169 -10.78 -3.99 2.00
C VAL A 169 -11.79 -2.90 1.75
N THR A 170 -11.66 -1.80 2.49
CA THR A 170 -12.45 -0.59 2.30
C THR A 170 -11.52 0.54 1.83
N ALA A 171 -11.94 1.27 0.82
CA ALA A 171 -11.25 2.47 0.34
C ALA A 171 -12.04 3.72 0.71
N ALA A 172 -11.34 4.77 1.08
CA ALA A 172 -11.89 6.11 1.24
C ALA A 172 -11.03 7.11 0.46
N GLU A 173 -11.66 8.03 -0.26
CA GLU A 173 -10.95 9.13 -0.90
C GLU A 173 -10.42 10.08 0.19
N ASN A 174 -9.15 10.41 0.09
CA ASN A 174 -8.49 11.30 1.01
C ASN A 174 -8.25 12.70 0.40
N SER A 175 -7.56 13.58 1.13
CA SER A 175 -7.43 14.98 0.73
C SER A 175 -6.23 15.31 -0.16
N HIS A 176 -5.43 14.33 -0.58
CA HIS A 176 -4.16 14.57 -1.30
C HIS A 176 -4.32 15.37 -2.61
N PHE A 177 -5.46 15.25 -3.26
CA PHE A 177 -5.82 16.03 -4.46
C PHE A 177 -7.03 16.93 -4.24
N SER A 178 -7.35 17.24 -2.97
CA SER A 178 -8.47 18.15 -2.68
C SER A 178 -8.18 19.54 -3.24
N LEU A 179 -9.25 20.19 -3.74
CA LEU A 179 -9.16 21.57 -4.17
C LEU A 179 -9.47 22.50 -3.00
N PRO A 180 -9.04 23.77 -3.07
CA PRO A 180 -9.38 24.77 -2.05
C PRO A 180 -10.88 24.84 -1.79
N GLU A 181 -11.27 25.13 -0.55
CA GLU A 181 -12.67 25.32 -0.20
C GLU A 181 -13.34 26.38 -1.08
N GLY A 182 -14.52 26.05 -1.59
CA GLY A 182 -15.26 26.90 -2.52
C GLY A 182 -14.84 26.78 -4.00
N ASN A 183 -13.80 26.02 -4.32
CA ASN A 183 -13.49 25.67 -5.70
C ASN A 183 -14.49 24.62 -6.20
N THR A 184 -15.12 24.87 -7.34
CA THR A 184 -16.12 23.99 -7.97
C THR A 184 -15.52 23.11 -9.07
N ASP A 185 -14.23 23.26 -9.37
CA ASP A 185 -13.55 22.40 -10.32
C ASP A 185 -13.44 20.97 -9.77
N ARG A 186 -13.20 20.01 -10.63
CA ARG A 186 -12.91 18.65 -10.24
C ARG A 186 -11.40 18.45 -10.23
N ALA A 187 -10.88 17.85 -9.16
CA ALA A 187 -9.49 17.39 -9.14
C ALA A 187 -9.26 16.36 -10.25
N GLU A 188 -8.11 16.44 -10.92
CA GLU A 188 -7.76 15.47 -11.97
C GLU A 188 -7.26 14.13 -11.40
N GLY A 189 -6.80 14.14 -10.15
CA GLY A 189 -6.31 12.95 -9.42
C GLY A 189 -7.27 12.50 -8.33
N VAL A 190 -7.22 11.22 -7.99
CA VAL A 190 -7.85 10.62 -6.82
C VAL A 190 -6.79 9.90 -6.01
N SER A 191 -6.76 10.15 -4.70
CA SER A 191 -5.94 9.41 -3.74
C SER A 191 -6.85 8.67 -2.76
N LEU A 192 -6.50 7.41 -2.49
CA LEU A 192 -7.26 6.50 -1.64
C LEU A 192 -6.45 6.08 -0.42
N SER A 193 -7.09 6.13 0.72
CA SER A 193 -6.65 5.42 1.92
C SER A 193 -7.35 4.06 1.97
N TYR A 194 -6.68 3.06 2.52
CA TYR A 194 -7.19 1.69 2.58
C TYR A 194 -7.29 1.18 4.01
N ARG A 195 -8.41 0.52 4.34
CA ARG A 195 -8.58 -0.27 5.55
C ARG A 195 -8.64 -1.75 5.17
N PHE A 196 -7.80 -2.55 5.80
CA PHE A 196 -7.75 -4.00 5.69
C PHE A 196 -8.30 -4.59 6.99
N ASP A 197 -9.51 -5.18 6.94
CA ASP A 197 -10.09 -5.92 8.08
C ASP A 197 -9.72 -7.40 7.91
N LEU A 198 -8.74 -7.84 8.69
CA LEU A 198 -8.18 -9.19 8.68
C LEU A 198 -8.82 -10.05 9.79
N ALA A 199 -8.53 -11.34 9.80
CA ALA A 199 -9.09 -12.23 10.81
C ALA A 199 -8.55 -11.97 12.22
N ASP A 200 -7.35 -11.41 12.34
CA ASP A 200 -6.65 -11.18 13.60
C ASP A 200 -6.56 -9.70 13.99
N ARG A 201 -6.69 -8.78 13.06
CA ARG A 201 -6.62 -7.33 13.31
C ARG A 201 -7.09 -6.49 12.13
N SER A 202 -7.24 -5.19 12.36
CA SER A 202 -7.50 -4.18 11.34
C SER A 202 -6.28 -3.27 11.14
N ILE A 203 -5.96 -2.98 9.88
CA ILE A 203 -4.84 -2.11 9.49
C ILE A 203 -5.36 -1.03 8.56
N VAL A 204 -4.98 0.22 8.82
CA VAL A 204 -5.27 1.33 7.90
C VAL A 204 -3.95 1.89 7.37
N TYR A 205 -3.87 2.04 6.06
CA TYR A 205 -2.81 2.75 5.35
C TYR A 205 -3.36 4.03 4.76
N THR A 206 -2.78 5.15 5.12
CA THR A 206 -3.32 6.46 4.70
C THR A 206 -3.06 6.76 3.22
N GLY A 207 -2.00 6.21 2.62
CA GLY A 207 -1.42 6.84 1.43
C GLY A 207 -0.97 8.26 1.78
N ASP A 208 -0.79 9.09 0.76
CA ASP A 208 -0.54 10.51 0.95
C ASP A 208 -1.87 11.24 1.17
N THR A 209 -1.93 12.06 2.21
CA THR A 209 -3.14 12.79 2.59
C THR A 209 -2.84 13.96 3.50
N GLY A 210 -3.49 15.08 3.31
CA GLY A 210 -3.67 16.07 4.37
C GLY A 210 -4.74 15.63 5.38
N PRO A 211 -5.14 16.49 6.30
CA PRO A 211 -6.26 16.22 7.21
C PRO A 211 -7.53 15.86 6.44
N SER A 212 -8.16 14.73 6.79
CA SER A 212 -9.32 14.21 6.07
C SER A 212 -10.32 13.53 6.99
N LYS A 213 -11.56 13.99 6.98
CA LYS A 213 -12.66 13.36 7.74
C LYS A 213 -12.98 11.95 7.26
N ALA A 214 -12.77 11.67 5.98
CA ALA A 214 -12.96 10.34 5.43
C ALA A 214 -11.90 9.37 5.99
N VAL A 215 -10.65 9.84 6.14
CA VAL A 215 -9.57 9.05 6.75
C VAL A 215 -9.81 8.86 8.26
N ASP A 216 -10.26 9.91 9.00
CA ASP A 216 -10.66 9.79 10.40
C ASP A 216 -11.68 8.64 10.58
N ALA A 217 -12.74 8.65 9.75
CA ALA A 217 -13.80 7.64 9.79
C ALA A 217 -13.29 6.24 9.39
N LEU A 218 -12.46 6.16 8.34
CA LEU A 218 -11.88 4.89 7.87
C LEU A 218 -10.99 4.26 8.94
N ALA A 219 -10.20 5.08 9.65
CA ALA A 219 -9.24 4.62 10.65
C ALA A 219 -9.89 4.31 12.01
N HIS A 220 -11.18 4.61 12.20
CA HIS A 220 -11.81 4.46 13.51
C HIS A 220 -11.63 3.06 14.10
N GLY A 221 -11.08 3.00 15.32
CA GLY A 221 -10.81 1.78 16.07
C GLY A 221 -9.78 0.83 15.44
N ALA A 222 -8.97 1.29 14.48
CA ALA A 222 -7.98 0.42 13.84
C ALA A 222 -6.90 -0.05 14.83
N ASP A 223 -6.48 -1.31 14.68
CA ASP A 223 -5.40 -1.88 15.51
C ASP A 223 -4.04 -1.29 15.12
N LEU A 224 -3.85 -0.99 13.83
CA LEU A 224 -2.64 -0.35 13.32
C LEU A 224 -3.01 0.74 12.30
N LEU A 225 -2.54 1.96 12.54
CA LEU A 225 -2.52 3.04 11.57
C LEU A 225 -1.10 3.17 11.01
N VAL A 226 -0.97 2.99 9.71
CA VAL A 226 0.27 3.25 8.94
C VAL A 226 0.08 4.57 8.23
N SER A 227 0.74 5.60 8.69
CA SER A 227 0.50 6.99 8.27
C SER A 227 1.72 7.61 7.62
N GLU A 228 1.49 8.41 6.57
CA GLU A 228 2.48 9.38 6.12
C GLU A 228 2.72 10.47 7.18
N MET A 229 3.82 11.21 7.04
CA MET A 229 4.13 12.37 7.88
C MET A 229 5.18 13.26 7.21
N ILE A 230 4.87 14.52 7.00
CA ILE A 230 5.83 15.50 6.44
C ILE A 230 6.03 16.66 7.41
N ASP A 231 7.28 16.92 7.78
CA ASP A 231 7.67 18.21 8.38
C ASP A 231 7.79 19.23 7.27
N VAL A 232 6.64 19.77 6.87
CA VAL A 232 6.49 20.63 5.69
C VAL A 232 7.43 21.83 5.76
N ASP A 233 7.52 22.47 6.91
CA ASP A 233 8.39 23.65 7.09
C ASP A 233 9.86 23.29 6.90
N ALA A 234 10.31 22.16 7.43
CA ALA A 234 11.67 21.68 7.25
C ALA A 234 11.98 21.30 5.80
N VAL A 235 11.03 20.65 5.12
CA VAL A 235 11.16 20.31 3.68
C VAL A 235 11.30 21.58 2.85
N LEU A 236 10.41 22.55 3.01
CA LEU A 236 10.43 23.81 2.27
C LEU A 236 11.72 24.61 2.55
N ALA A 237 12.14 24.66 3.81
CA ALA A 237 13.41 25.31 4.19
C ALA A 237 14.62 24.63 3.50
N GLY A 238 14.65 23.30 3.48
CA GLY A 238 15.70 22.53 2.80
C GLY A 238 15.78 22.78 1.31
N MET A 239 14.64 23.14 0.67
CA MET A 239 14.57 23.52 -0.74
C MET A 239 14.90 25.00 -1.00
N GLY A 240 15.30 25.76 0.02
CA GLY A 240 15.49 27.21 -0.08
C GLY A 240 14.18 27.99 -0.25
N ARG A 241 13.04 27.34 -0.01
CA ARG A 241 11.69 27.90 -0.07
C ARG A 241 11.14 28.25 1.32
N GLY A 242 12.02 28.53 2.28
CA GLY A 242 11.63 28.81 3.65
C GLY A 242 10.52 29.85 3.74
N ALA A 243 9.60 29.63 4.66
CA ALA A 243 8.51 30.52 4.93
C ALA A 243 8.99 31.96 4.94
N ARG A 244 8.52 32.80 4.04
CA ARG A 244 8.55 34.22 4.25
C ARG A 244 7.64 34.47 5.44
N ALA A 245 8.24 34.55 6.62
CA ALA A 245 7.52 34.79 7.84
C ALA A 245 6.55 35.96 7.62
N GLY A 246 5.27 35.69 7.69
CA GLY A 246 4.21 36.70 7.60
C GLY A 246 3.59 36.94 6.20
N ALA A 247 3.96 36.20 5.14
CA ALA A 247 3.13 36.21 3.94
C ALA A 247 2.05 35.14 4.11
N PRO A 248 0.76 35.47 4.27
CA PRO A 248 -0.29 34.49 4.09
C PRO A 248 -0.12 33.96 2.66
N ASN A 249 0.01 32.64 2.52
CA ASN A 249 0.02 31.99 1.22
C ASN A 249 -1.42 32.06 0.69
N THR A 250 -1.79 33.27 0.22
CA THR A 250 -3.19 33.66 -0.08
C THR A 250 -3.64 33.15 -1.43
N THR A 251 -2.74 32.50 -2.18
CA THR A 251 -3.13 31.89 -3.45
C THR A 251 -2.99 30.38 -3.30
N PRO A 252 -4.10 29.63 -3.24
CA PRO A 252 -4.08 28.17 -3.09
C PRO A 252 -3.62 27.52 -4.41
N THR A 253 -2.36 27.75 -4.77
CA THR A 253 -1.76 27.23 -6.00
C THR A 253 -0.26 27.01 -5.79
N GLY A 254 0.25 25.96 -6.42
CA GLY A 254 1.67 25.67 -6.43
C GLY A 254 2.11 24.71 -5.31
N PHE A 255 3.40 24.42 -5.34
CA PHE A 255 4.02 23.38 -4.51
C PHE A 255 3.87 23.63 -3.00
N ASP A 256 4.08 24.88 -2.55
CA ASP A 256 4.07 25.19 -1.11
C ASP A 256 2.66 24.98 -0.51
N TRP A 257 1.63 25.38 -1.26
CA TRP A 257 0.24 25.11 -0.87
C TRP A 257 -0.04 23.59 -0.86
N HIS A 258 0.37 22.87 -1.92
CA HIS A 258 0.23 21.43 -2.00
C HIS A 258 0.83 20.74 -0.77
N MET A 259 2.05 21.10 -0.38
CA MET A 259 2.70 20.52 0.79
C MET A 259 1.92 20.72 2.09
N HIS A 260 1.37 21.92 2.31
CA HIS A 260 0.62 22.22 3.54
C HIS A 260 -0.81 21.66 3.55
N ALA A 261 -1.46 21.59 2.40
CA ALA A 261 -2.86 21.16 2.29
C ALA A 261 -3.02 19.64 2.16
N HIS A 262 -2.03 18.98 1.56
CA HIS A 262 -2.16 17.62 1.07
C HIS A 262 -1.25 16.60 1.75
N HIS A 263 -0.50 17.04 2.78
CA HIS A 263 0.31 16.17 3.63
C HIS A 263 0.06 16.48 5.12
N MET A 264 0.25 15.46 5.96
CA MET A 264 0.08 15.61 7.41
C MET A 264 1.38 15.95 8.09
N THR A 265 1.34 17.00 8.91
CA THR A 265 2.40 17.29 9.87
C THR A 265 2.39 16.29 11.04
N PRO A 266 3.48 16.18 11.83
CA PRO A 266 3.49 15.32 13.01
C PRO A 266 2.30 15.56 13.96
N SER A 267 1.92 16.81 14.20
CA SER A 267 0.77 17.15 15.06
C SER A 267 -0.56 16.65 14.46
N GLN A 268 -0.75 16.78 13.16
CA GLN A 268 -1.95 16.31 12.47
C GLN A 268 -2.07 14.78 12.45
N VAL A 269 -0.95 14.06 12.43
CA VAL A 269 -0.97 12.61 12.66
C VAL A 269 -1.47 12.29 14.06
N GLY A 270 -1.05 13.07 15.08
CA GLY A 270 -1.57 12.94 16.44
C GLY A 270 -3.06 13.24 16.55
N GLU A 271 -3.56 14.24 15.82
CA GLU A 271 -5.00 14.57 15.71
C GLU A 271 -5.79 13.42 15.10
N LEU A 272 -5.34 12.89 13.97
CA LEU A 272 -5.95 11.71 13.31
C LEU A 272 -5.98 10.51 14.26
N ALA A 273 -4.83 10.16 14.84
CA ALA A 273 -4.71 8.99 15.71
C ALA A 273 -5.66 9.08 16.92
N LYS A 274 -5.79 10.28 17.53
CA LYS A 274 -6.72 10.55 18.62
C LYS A 274 -8.18 10.50 18.16
N ALA A 275 -8.51 11.19 17.06
CA ALA A 275 -9.89 11.26 16.56
C ALA A 275 -10.42 9.90 16.12
N ALA A 276 -9.55 9.09 15.54
CA ALA A 276 -9.89 7.74 15.09
C ALA A 276 -9.76 6.66 16.17
N GLU A 277 -9.30 6.99 17.37
CA GLU A 277 -9.14 6.04 18.49
C GLU A 277 -8.33 4.79 18.10
N VAL A 278 -7.26 4.99 17.31
CA VAL A 278 -6.40 3.88 16.88
C VAL A 278 -5.58 3.34 18.04
N LYS A 279 -5.16 2.06 17.98
CA LYS A 279 -4.38 1.46 19.06
C LYS A 279 -2.87 1.71 18.93
N ARG A 280 -2.37 1.78 17.70
CA ARG A 280 -0.95 1.94 17.40
C ARG A 280 -0.77 2.73 16.11
N VAL A 281 0.31 3.52 16.05
CA VAL A 281 0.70 4.29 14.85
C VAL A 281 2.12 3.90 14.43
N VAL A 282 2.29 3.66 13.14
CA VAL A 282 3.61 3.53 12.51
C VAL A 282 3.70 4.54 11.39
N ILE A 283 4.77 5.34 11.41
CA ILE A 283 5.00 6.39 10.42
C ILE A 283 5.80 5.84 9.25
N THR A 284 5.30 6.05 8.04
CA THR A 284 5.99 5.80 6.77
C THR A 284 5.93 7.05 5.90
N HIS A 285 6.49 7.02 4.71
CA HIS A 285 6.44 8.15 3.77
C HIS A 285 6.74 9.49 4.49
N PHE A 286 7.86 9.58 5.19
CA PHE A 286 8.17 10.77 5.98
C PHE A 286 9.37 11.54 5.44
N ALA A 287 9.27 12.87 5.51
CA ALA A 287 10.33 13.80 5.16
C ALA A 287 10.36 15.02 6.10
N PRO A 288 11.57 15.61 6.29
CA PRO A 288 12.85 15.04 5.91
C PRO A 288 13.21 13.81 6.75
N ASN A 289 14.17 13.02 6.26
CA ASN A 289 14.74 11.96 7.10
C ASN A 289 15.40 12.61 8.32
N PRO A 290 15.06 12.18 9.56
CA PRO A 290 15.68 12.78 10.73
C PRO A 290 17.20 12.58 10.71
N THR A 291 17.94 13.67 10.91
CA THR A 291 19.40 13.70 10.91
C THR A 291 20.02 13.08 12.17
N GLY A 292 19.19 12.72 13.15
CA GLY A 292 19.62 12.08 14.38
C GLY A 292 18.48 11.81 15.35
N PRO A 293 18.80 11.17 16.49
CA PRO A 293 17.80 10.75 17.48
C PRO A 293 16.99 11.90 18.08
N GLU A 294 17.54 13.11 18.13
CA GLU A 294 16.85 14.28 18.69
C GLU A 294 15.70 14.72 17.78
N GLN A 295 15.95 14.84 16.47
CA GLN A 295 14.90 15.20 15.50
C GLN A 295 13.82 14.11 15.42
N ALA A 296 14.23 12.83 15.43
CA ALA A 296 13.28 11.71 15.48
C ALA A 296 12.38 11.79 16.74
N ARG A 297 12.96 12.09 17.91
CA ARG A 297 12.17 12.32 19.14
C ARG A 297 11.27 13.54 19.03
N GLY A 298 11.71 14.59 18.34
CA GLY A 298 10.89 15.79 18.09
C GLY A 298 9.59 15.44 17.35
N TYR A 299 9.67 14.64 16.30
CA TYR A 299 8.48 14.17 15.57
C TYR A 299 7.55 13.34 16.45
N LEU A 300 8.10 12.34 17.15
CA LEU A 300 7.30 11.49 18.04
C LEU A 300 6.66 12.30 19.17
N ASN A 301 7.38 13.25 19.78
CA ASN A 301 6.84 14.11 20.82
C ASN A 301 5.67 14.98 20.32
N ALA A 302 5.76 15.52 19.10
CA ALA A 302 4.67 16.30 18.51
C ALA A 302 3.39 15.46 18.32
N ILE A 303 3.52 14.20 17.94
CA ILE A 303 2.40 13.25 17.87
C ILE A 303 1.88 12.95 19.28
N HIS A 304 2.77 12.68 20.25
CA HIS A 304 2.40 12.30 21.61
C HIS A 304 1.69 13.40 22.42
N VAL A 305 1.81 14.66 22.02
CA VAL A 305 1.03 15.76 22.63
C VAL A 305 -0.48 15.46 22.56
N LEU A 306 -0.93 14.82 21.49
CA LEU A 306 -2.35 14.58 21.24
C LEU A 306 -2.73 13.10 21.33
N PHE A 307 -1.82 12.20 21.03
CA PHE A 307 -2.01 10.76 21.06
C PHE A 307 -0.92 10.10 21.93
N PRO A 308 -1.22 9.74 23.20
CA PRO A 308 -0.24 9.14 24.11
C PRO A 308 -0.01 7.64 23.88
N GLY A 309 -0.61 7.06 22.83
CA GLY A 309 -0.49 5.64 22.49
C GLY A 309 0.87 5.24 21.93
N ASP A 310 1.00 4.00 21.46
CA ASP A 310 2.23 3.46 20.84
C ASP A 310 2.43 4.09 19.45
N VAL A 311 3.51 4.86 19.30
CA VAL A 311 3.91 5.53 18.06
C VAL A 311 5.37 5.26 17.78
N GLN A 312 5.69 4.89 16.54
CA GLN A 312 7.08 4.73 16.12
C GLN A 312 7.29 5.19 14.67
N LEU A 313 8.49 5.70 14.38
CA LEU A 313 8.93 5.88 13.02
C LEU A 313 9.19 4.50 12.40
N GLY A 314 8.64 4.27 11.23
CA GLY A 314 8.89 3.08 10.46
C GLY A 314 10.32 3.03 9.95
N ALA A 315 10.77 1.84 9.65
CA ALA A 315 12.05 1.58 9.00
C ALA A 315 11.84 0.72 7.76
N ASP A 316 12.68 0.90 6.75
CA ASP A 316 12.71 -0.01 5.62
C ASP A 316 12.90 -1.45 6.11
N LEU A 317 12.07 -2.37 5.62
CA LEU A 317 11.96 -3.77 6.02
C LEU A 317 11.47 -4.01 7.46
N GLY A 318 11.01 -2.95 8.15
CA GLY A 318 10.34 -3.06 9.45
C GLY A 318 9.06 -3.88 9.37
N ARG A 319 8.82 -4.70 10.39
CA ARG A 319 7.65 -5.59 10.51
C ARG A 319 6.78 -5.18 11.69
N TYR A 320 5.49 -5.06 11.46
CA TYR A 320 4.53 -4.46 12.38
C TYR A 320 3.27 -5.31 12.49
#